data_18b00a7e5754ebb3f2c53c96518aa5bf
#
_entry.id   18b00a7e5754ebb3f2c53c96518aa5bf
#
_cell.length_a   1.000
_cell.length_b   1.000
_cell.length_c   1.000
_cell.angle_alpha   90.00
_cell.angle_beta   90.00
_cell.angle_gamma   90.00
#
_symmetry.space_group_name_H-M   'P 1'
#
loop_
_entity.id
_entity.type
_entity.pdbx_description
1 polymer ?
#
loop_
_entity_poly.entity_id
_entity_poly.type
_entity_poly.pdbx_seq_one_letter_code
_entity_poly.pdbx_strand_id
1 'polypeptide(L)'
;SHKRLFLRFAKACGFTKEELDRVEPTPETQAFLDWRELLMYQRTWLELFACQGFCLEGTANARMTRIVNGLTKHYGFDRESEDIRYWTLHMGVDEEHMKVGPLAVERYALSDFQQAQVRAAAQKTLDQFWLAFDGIKRAFVDKDPLYARWRTGN
;
A
#
# COMPACT_ATOMS: atom_id res chain seq x y z
N SER A 1 -3.60 17.04 -2.17
CA SER A 1 -2.87 15.86 -2.70
C SER A 1 -2.73 14.80 -1.62
N HIS A 2 -2.62 13.54 -1.99
CA HIS A 2 -2.42 12.41 -1.08
C HIS A 2 -1.24 12.62 -0.13
N LYS A 3 -0.11 13.12 -0.64
CA LYS A 3 1.06 13.45 0.17
C LYS A 3 0.74 14.40 1.32
N ARG A 4 -0.05 15.46 1.07
CA ARG A 4 -0.44 16.43 2.11
C ARG A 4 -1.32 15.80 3.18
N LEU A 5 -2.27 14.94 2.78
CA LEU A 5 -3.14 14.23 3.73
C LEU A 5 -2.34 13.26 4.60
N PHE A 6 -1.41 12.52 4.00
CA PHE A 6 -0.55 11.60 4.75
C PHE A 6 0.37 12.34 5.75
N LEU A 7 0.99 13.45 5.33
CA LEU A 7 1.81 14.27 6.22
C LEU A 7 1.00 14.85 7.39
N ARG A 8 -0.26 15.20 7.16
CA ARG A 8 -1.16 15.64 8.22
C ARG A 8 -1.41 14.52 9.24
N PHE A 9 -1.72 13.32 8.77
CA PHE A 9 -1.86 12.14 9.62
C PHE A 9 -0.59 11.86 10.44
N ALA A 10 0.57 11.85 9.79
CA ALA A 10 1.84 11.64 10.47
C ALA A 10 2.10 12.68 11.56
N LYS A 11 1.81 13.94 11.29
CA LYS A 11 1.88 15.03 12.29
C LYS A 11 0.93 14.79 13.47
N ALA A 12 -0.29 14.34 13.22
CA ALA A 12 -1.25 14.00 14.25
C ALA A 12 -0.79 12.81 15.11
N CYS A 13 0.03 11.92 14.53
CA CYS A 13 0.73 10.85 15.26
C CYS A 13 1.99 11.32 16.00
N GLY A 14 2.36 12.61 15.92
CA GLY A 14 3.51 13.17 16.60
C GLY A 14 4.81 13.17 15.80
N PHE A 15 4.78 12.78 14.52
CA PHE A 15 5.97 12.77 13.67
C PHE A 15 6.19 14.11 12.96
N THR A 16 7.44 14.51 12.86
CA THR A 16 7.88 15.65 12.04
C THR A 16 8.14 15.21 10.59
N LYS A 17 8.18 16.19 9.69
CA LYS A 17 8.55 15.92 8.30
C LYS A 17 9.99 15.43 8.19
N GLU A 18 10.89 15.98 8.98
CA GLU A 18 12.31 15.63 9.02
C GLU A 18 12.53 14.19 9.48
N GLU A 19 11.75 13.70 10.42
CA GLU A 19 11.76 12.29 10.82
C GLU A 19 11.28 11.39 9.70
N LEU A 20 10.17 11.76 9.02
CA LEU A 20 9.64 11.00 7.89
C LEU A 20 10.61 10.94 6.70
N ASP A 21 11.34 12.04 6.42
CA ASP A 21 12.31 12.08 5.33
C ASP A 21 13.54 11.17 5.58
N ARG A 22 13.75 10.74 6.84
CA ARG A 22 14.86 9.83 7.23
C ARG A 22 14.43 8.37 7.39
N VAL A 23 13.14 8.09 7.25
CA VAL A 23 12.64 6.70 7.42
C VAL A 23 13.25 5.82 6.34
N GLU A 24 13.92 4.76 6.77
CA GLU A 24 14.37 3.69 5.89
C GLU A 24 13.31 2.58 5.84
N PRO A 25 12.97 2.07 4.66
CA PRO A 25 12.07 0.93 4.55
C PRO A 25 12.72 -0.33 5.13
N THR A 26 11.92 -1.22 5.71
CA THR A 26 12.39 -2.58 6.01
C THR A 26 12.78 -3.30 4.71
N PRO A 27 13.61 -4.36 4.75
CA PRO A 27 14.01 -5.08 3.54
C PRO A 27 12.81 -5.56 2.71
N GLU A 28 11.74 -6.01 3.36
CA GLU A 28 10.53 -6.48 2.70
C GLU A 28 9.76 -5.31 2.06
N THR A 29 9.71 -4.17 2.73
CA THR A 29 9.12 -2.95 2.17
C THR A 29 9.93 -2.48 0.97
N GLN A 30 11.26 -2.50 1.06
CA GLN A 30 12.13 -2.15 -0.07
C GLN A 30 11.91 -3.08 -1.26
N ALA A 31 11.83 -4.39 -1.04
CA ALA A 31 11.55 -5.35 -2.11
C ALA A 31 10.20 -5.09 -2.81
N PHE A 32 9.18 -4.66 -2.05
CA PHE A 32 7.91 -4.24 -2.64
C PHE A 32 8.04 -2.95 -3.46
N LEU A 33 8.81 -1.97 -3.00
CA LEU A 33 9.08 -0.72 -3.74
C LEU A 33 9.85 -1.01 -5.04
N ASP A 34 10.88 -1.85 -4.99
CA ASP A 34 11.67 -2.27 -6.16
C ASP A 34 10.79 -3.01 -7.19
N TRP A 35 9.89 -3.87 -6.72
CA TRP A 35 8.90 -4.52 -7.59
C TRP A 35 7.99 -3.51 -8.26
N ARG A 36 7.52 -2.50 -7.54
CA ARG A 36 6.69 -1.43 -8.12
C ARG A 36 7.43 -0.61 -9.17
N GLU A 37 8.69 -0.31 -8.92
CA GLU A 37 9.54 0.38 -9.88
C GLU A 37 9.74 -0.45 -11.16
N LEU A 38 10.01 -1.75 -11.01
CA LEU A 38 10.12 -2.68 -12.13
C LEU A 38 8.81 -2.76 -12.92
N LEU A 39 7.65 -2.79 -12.27
CA LEU A 39 6.34 -2.72 -12.94
C LEU A 39 6.19 -1.45 -13.78
N MET A 40 6.60 -0.31 -13.25
CA MET A 40 6.44 0.99 -13.93
C MET A 40 7.34 1.16 -15.13
N TYR A 41 8.57 0.65 -15.09
CA TYR A 41 9.59 0.96 -16.09
C TYR A 41 9.98 -0.20 -17.01
N GLN A 42 9.70 -1.45 -16.61
CA GLN A 42 10.22 -2.62 -17.32
C GLN A 42 9.15 -3.67 -17.66
N ARG A 43 7.93 -3.51 -17.15
CA ARG A 43 6.82 -4.43 -17.43
C ARG A 43 5.80 -3.79 -18.37
N THR A 44 4.86 -4.58 -18.85
CA THR A 44 3.82 -4.06 -19.74
C THR A 44 2.83 -3.17 -18.97
N TRP A 45 2.25 -2.21 -19.68
CA TRP A 45 1.20 -1.36 -19.09
C TRP A 45 0.01 -2.19 -18.56
N LEU A 46 -0.27 -3.33 -19.21
CA LEU A 46 -1.36 -4.22 -18.81
C LEU A 46 -1.08 -4.91 -17.48
N GLU A 47 0.16 -5.35 -17.25
CA GLU A 47 0.59 -5.87 -15.94
C GLU A 47 0.52 -4.79 -14.87
N LEU A 48 0.97 -3.58 -15.17
CA LEU A 48 0.90 -2.44 -14.24
C LEU A 48 -0.55 -2.13 -13.85
N PHE A 49 -1.46 -2.04 -14.83
CA PHE A 49 -2.89 -1.78 -14.58
C PHE A 49 -3.55 -2.90 -13.77
N ALA A 50 -3.23 -4.15 -14.08
CA ALA A 50 -3.71 -5.29 -13.31
C ALA A 50 -3.23 -5.22 -11.86
N CYS A 51 -1.94 -5.00 -11.63
CA CYS A 51 -1.37 -4.91 -10.29
C CYS A 51 -1.94 -3.74 -9.49
N GLN A 52 -2.08 -2.57 -10.10
CA GLN A 52 -2.66 -1.40 -9.45
C GLN A 52 -4.15 -1.61 -9.16
N GLY A 53 -4.94 -1.99 -10.17
CA GLY A 53 -6.39 -2.08 -10.06
C GLY A 53 -6.87 -3.26 -9.21
N PHE A 54 -6.34 -4.49 -9.42
CA PHE A 54 -6.75 -5.65 -8.63
C PHE A 54 -6.10 -5.71 -7.26
N CYS A 55 -4.75 -5.55 -7.21
CA CYS A 55 -4.03 -5.88 -6.00
C CYS A 55 -4.05 -4.74 -4.99
N LEU A 56 -3.91 -3.51 -5.45
CA LEU A 56 -3.81 -2.36 -4.55
C LEU A 56 -5.15 -1.66 -4.36
N GLU A 57 -5.82 -1.25 -5.42
CA GLU A 57 -7.09 -0.55 -5.32
C GLU A 57 -8.27 -1.48 -5.04
N GLY A 58 -8.32 -2.65 -5.69
CA GLY A 58 -9.37 -3.64 -5.45
C GLY A 58 -9.43 -4.17 -4.01
N THR A 59 -8.33 -4.11 -3.26
CA THR A 59 -8.28 -4.48 -1.84
C THR A 59 -8.31 -3.27 -0.90
N ALA A 60 -8.30 -2.04 -1.43
CA ALA A 60 -8.13 -0.82 -0.63
C ALA A 60 -9.27 -0.61 0.37
N ASN A 61 -10.53 -0.73 -0.05
CA ASN A 61 -11.67 -0.48 0.82
C ASN A 61 -11.62 -1.35 2.10
N ALA A 62 -11.44 -2.66 1.97
CA ALA A 62 -11.38 -3.56 3.12
C ALA A 62 -10.20 -3.24 4.05
N ARG A 63 -9.03 -2.90 3.49
CA ARG A 63 -7.85 -2.51 4.27
C ARG A 63 -8.04 -1.18 4.98
N MET A 64 -8.53 -0.16 4.27
CA MET A 64 -8.76 1.17 4.84
C MET A 64 -9.83 1.14 5.93
N THR A 65 -10.89 0.37 5.74
CA THR A 65 -11.91 0.15 6.78
C THR A 65 -11.31 -0.41 8.06
N ARG A 66 -10.42 -1.42 7.95
CA ARG A 66 -9.73 -1.99 9.13
C ARG A 66 -8.82 -0.98 9.80
N ILE A 67 -8.07 -0.19 9.02
CA ILE A 67 -7.17 0.85 9.53
C ILE A 67 -7.99 1.92 10.27
N VAL A 68 -9.03 2.47 9.67
CA VAL A 68 -9.88 3.51 10.28
C VAL A 68 -10.52 2.98 11.57
N ASN A 69 -11.07 1.77 11.56
CA ASN A 69 -11.63 1.15 12.75
C ASN A 69 -10.57 0.96 13.85
N GLY A 70 -9.33 0.59 13.49
CA GLY A 70 -8.21 0.51 14.44
C GLY A 70 -7.85 1.86 15.02
N LEU A 71 -7.72 2.89 14.18
CA LEU A 71 -7.38 4.26 14.59
C LEU A 71 -8.43 4.84 15.54
N THR A 72 -9.71 4.66 15.23
CA THR A 72 -10.80 5.16 16.10
C THR A 72 -10.91 4.37 17.41
N LYS A 73 -10.78 3.04 17.36
CA LYS A 73 -10.99 2.18 18.53
C LYS A 73 -9.81 2.21 19.51
N HIS A 74 -8.58 2.30 19.02
CA HIS A 74 -7.39 2.06 19.83
C HIS A 74 -6.49 3.28 20.00
N TYR A 75 -6.60 4.28 19.10
CA TYR A 75 -5.72 5.44 19.09
C TYR A 75 -6.45 6.77 19.32
N GLY A 76 -7.76 6.73 19.56
CA GLY A 76 -8.55 7.89 19.95
C GLY A 76 -8.82 8.91 18.83
N PHE A 77 -8.60 8.54 17.57
CA PHE A 77 -8.96 9.42 16.46
C PHE A 77 -10.48 9.46 16.27
N ASP A 78 -11.01 10.64 16.02
CA ASP A 78 -12.38 10.79 15.54
C ASP A 78 -12.44 10.40 14.05
N ARG A 79 -13.46 9.61 13.69
CA ARG A 79 -13.67 9.14 12.32
C ARG A 79 -13.84 10.28 11.31
N GLU A 80 -14.45 11.39 11.73
CA GLU A 80 -14.67 12.57 10.90
C GLU A 80 -13.50 13.56 10.94
N SER A 81 -12.46 13.25 11.74
CA SER A 81 -11.29 14.12 11.84
C SER A 81 -10.55 14.22 10.50
N GLU A 82 -10.17 15.44 10.18
CA GLU A 82 -9.29 15.73 9.05
C GLU A 82 -7.90 15.08 9.21
N ASP A 83 -7.50 14.69 10.42
CA ASP A 83 -6.20 14.07 10.68
C ASP A 83 -6.12 12.65 10.12
N ILE A 84 -7.23 11.95 10.05
CA ILE A 84 -7.31 10.63 9.40
C ILE A 84 -7.96 10.66 8.01
N ARG A 85 -8.11 11.86 7.42
CA ARG A 85 -8.73 12.05 6.11
C ARG A 85 -8.05 11.26 4.99
N TYR A 86 -6.75 11.02 5.09
CA TYR A 86 -6.03 10.15 4.16
C TYR A 86 -6.68 8.76 4.08
N TRP A 87 -7.00 8.17 5.21
CA TRP A 87 -7.56 6.83 5.32
C TRP A 87 -9.04 6.79 4.98
N THR A 88 -9.82 7.75 5.50
CA THR A 88 -11.28 7.79 5.25
C THR A 88 -11.62 8.09 3.80
N LEU A 89 -10.79 8.89 3.11
CA LEU A 89 -10.96 9.15 1.69
C LEU A 89 -10.84 7.87 0.85
N HIS A 90 -9.90 6.98 1.20
CA HIS A 90 -9.68 5.74 0.48
C HIS A 90 -10.69 4.62 0.84
N MET A 91 -11.51 4.80 1.88
CA MET A 91 -12.63 3.88 2.14
C MET A 91 -13.76 4.06 1.11
N GLY A 92 -13.94 5.26 0.61
CA GLY A 92 -14.95 5.61 -0.38
C GLY A 92 -14.40 5.64 -1.80
N VAL A 93 -13.25 4.98 -2.08
CA VAL A 93 -12.73 4.89 -3.45
C VAL A 93 -13.79 4.25 -4.31
N ASP A 94 -14.24 5.05 -5.24
CA ASP A 94 -15.30 4.86 -6.19
C ASP A 94 -15.21 3.48 -6.83
N GLU A 95 -16.31 2.74 -6.85
CA GLU A 95 -16.42 1.46 -7.55
C GLU A 95 -15.90 1.56 -9.01
N GLU A 96 -15.97 2.72 -9.62
CA GLU A 96 -15.44 3.01 -10.95
C GLU A 96 -13.91 2.84 -11.02
N HIS A 97 -13.15 3.35 -10.04
CA HIS A 97 -11.70 3.19 -10.01
C HIS A 97 -11.28 1.73 -9.80
N MET A 98 -12.03 0.98 -9.01
CA MET A 98 -11.77 -0.45 -8.81
C MET A 98 -12.00 -1.28 -10.07
N LYS A 99 -12.84 -0.80 -11.00
CA LYS A 99 -13.15 -1.50 -12.26
C LYS A 99 -12.10 -1.28 -13.36
N VAL A 100 -11.30 -0.23 -13.29
CA VAL A 100 -10.37 0.13 -14.38
C VAL A 100 -9.36 -0.99 -14.67
N GLY A 101 -8.73 -1.53 -13.65
CA GLY A 101 -7.78 -2.65 -13.81
C GLY A 101 -8.43 -3.91 -14.38
N PRO A 102 -9.51 -4.44 -13.77
CA PRO A 102 -10.29 -5.56 -14.30
C PRO A 102 -10.74 -5.38 -15.74
N LEU A 103 -11.34 -4.25 -16.07
CA LEU A 103 -11.82 -3.95 -17.43
C LEU A 103 -10.67 -3.87 -18.45
N ALA A 104 -9.52 -3.32 -18.06
CA ALA A 104 -8.35 -3.29 -18.93
C ALA A 104 -7.84 -4.72 -19.22
N VAL A 105 -7.78 -5.58 -18.22
CA VAL A 105 -7.35 -6.97 -18.38
C VAL A 105 -8.35 -7.74 -19.26
N GLU A 106 -9.64 -7.63 -18.98
CA GLU A 106 -10.69 -8.27 -19.77
C GLU A 106 -10.62 -7.87 -21.25
N ARG A 107 -10.41 -6.59 -21.52
CA ARG A 107 -10.41 -6.05 -22.88
C ARG A 107 -9.13 -6.33 -23.66
N TYR A 108 -7.97 -6.42 -23.00
CA TYR A 108 -6.67 -6.39 -23.67
C TYR A 108 -5.78 -7.60 -23.42
N ALA A 109 -6.07 -8.45 -22.41
CA ALA A 109 -5.33 -9.70 -22.20
C ALA A 109 -5.93 -10.83 -23.08
N LEU A 110 -5.76 -10.71 -24.40
CA LEU A 110 -6.45 -11.55 -25.37
C LEU A 110 -5.76 -12.89 -25.63
N SER A 111 -4.46 -13.01 -25.33
CA SER A 111 -3.72 -14.26 -25.49
C SER A 111 -3.46 -14.95 -24.16
N ASP A 112 -3.34 -16.29 -24.18
CA ASP A 112 -2.97 -17.07 -23.00
C ASP A 112 -1.66 -16.58 -22.37
N PHE A 113 -0.72 -16.16 -23.21
CA PHE A 113 0.56 -15.60 -22.76
C PHE A 113 0.35 -14.30 -21.95
N GLN A 114 -0.42 -13.34 -22.47
CA GLN A 114 -0.72 -12.10 -21.77
C GLN A 114 -1.47 -12.35 -20.45
N GLN A 115 -2.44 -13.26 -20.46
CA GLN A 115 -3.18 -13.64 -19.26
C GLN A 115 -2.27 -14.30 -18.22
N ALA A 116 -1.33 -15.15 -18.64
CA ALA A 116 -0.35 -15.76 -17.74
C ALA A 116 0.59 -14.71 -17.13
N GLN A 117 1.08 -13.75 -17.94
CA GLN A 117 1.90 -12.64 -17.44
C GLN A 117 1.16 -11.78 -16.42
N VAL A 118 -0.07 -11.39 -16.70
CA VAL A 118 -0.90 -10.59 -15.79
C VAL A 118 -1.15 -11.33 -14.48
N ARG A 119 -1.51 -12.62 -14.52
CA ARG A 119 -1.70 -13.43 -13.31
C ARG A 119 -0.41 -13.53 -12.47
N ALA A 120 0.72 -13.78 -13.12
CA ALA A 120 2.00 -13.88 -12.42
C ALA A 120 2.41 -12.55 -11.78
N ALA A 121 2.21 -11.43 -12.48
CA ALA A 121 2.50 -10.11 -11.96
C ALA A 121 1.57 -9.74 -10.78
N ALA A 122 0.28 -10.04 -10.89
CA ALA A 122 -0.70 -9.81 -9.83
C ALA A 122 -0.37 -10.65 -8.58
N GLN A 123 -0.10 -11.94 -8.73
CA GLN A 123 0.31 -12.81 -7.63
C GLN A 123 1.56 -12.27 -6.93
N LYS A 124 2.60 -11.95 -7.71
CA LYS A 124 3.83 -11.39 -7.15
C LYS A 124 3.59 -10.06 -6.43
N THR A 125 2.70 -9.21 -6.94
CA THR A 125 2.34 -7.95 -6.27
C THR A 125 1.71 -8.21 -4.90
N LEU A 126 0.76 -9.15 -4.82
CA LEU A 126 0.13 -9.51 -3.55
C LEU A 126 1.13 -10.12 -2.56
N ASP A 127 2.01 -11.01 -3.04
CA ASP A 127 3.04 -11.65 -2.20
C ASP A 127 4.00 -10.61 -1.63
N GLN A 128 4.52 -9.70 -2.47
CA GLN A 128 5.42 -8.63 -2.04
C GLN A 128 4.73 -7.64 -1.09
N PHE A 129 3.46 -7.33 -1.36
CA PHE A 129 2.68 -6.43 -0.52
C PHE A 129 2.41 -7.05 0.86
N TRP A 130 2.12 -8.36 0.91
CA TRP A 130 1.97 -9.10 2.16
C TRP A 130 3.27 -9.12 2.95
N LEU A 131 4.38 -9.46 2.30
CA LEU A 131 5.70 -9.47 2.93
C LEU A 131 6.08 -8.11 3.51
N ALA A 132 5.72 -6.99 2.84
CA ALA A 132 5.98 -5.66 3.39
C ALA A 132 5.27 -5.44 4.75
N PHE A 133 4.03 -5.92 4.90
CA PHE A 133 3.34 -5.88 6.20
C PHE A 133 3.97 -6.83 7.24
N ASP A 134 4.42 -8.00 6.82
CA ASP A 134 5.14 -8.91 7.72
C ASP A 134 6.44 -8.28 8.23
N GLY A 135 7.19 -7.59 7.37
CA GLY A 135 8.38 -6.83 7.76
C GLY A 135 8.06 -5.76 8.81
N ILE A 136 7.01 -4.98 8.59
CA ILE A 136 6.53 -3.97 9.56
C ILE A 136 6.11 -4.64 10.88
N LYS A 137 5.36 -5.74 10.81
CA LYS A 137 4.93 -6.49 12.00
C LYS A 137 6.14 -6.98 12.80
N ARG A 138 7.09 -7.63 12.14
CA ARG A 138 8.33 -8.11 12.77
C ARG A 138 9.11 -6.99 13.44
N ALA A 139 9.26 -5.86 12.73
CA ALA A 139 10.00 -4.71 13.23
C ALA A 139 9.35 -4.06 14.45
N PHE A 140 8.04 -3.76 14.39
CA PHE A 140 7.40 -2.87 15.33
C PHE A 140 6.43 -3.55 16.31
N VAL A 141 5.85 -4.70 15.96
CA VAL A 141 4.93 -5.45 16.82
C VAL A 141 5.68 -6.56 17.56
N ASP A 142 6.34 -7.45 16.81
CA ASP A 142 7.06 -8.59 17.38
C ASP A 142 8.41 -8.17 18.00
N LYS A 143 8.90 -7.00 17.63
CA LYS A 143 10.17 -6.41 18.11
C LYS A 143 11.36 -7.32 17.86
N ASP A 144 11.36 -8.04 16.71
CA ASP A 144 12.44 -8.94 16.32
C ASP A 144 13.80 -8.21 16.41
N PRO A 145 14.79 -8.79 17.12
CA PRO A 145 16.11 -8.17 17.29
C PRO A 145 16.80 -7.82 15.96
N LEU A 146 16.59 -8.60 14.90
CA LEU A 146 17.15 -8.34 13.58
C LEU A 146 16.65 -7.02 12.96
N TYR A 147 15.52 -6.50 13.45
CA TYR A 147 14.92 -5.24 13.00
C TYR A 147 15.17 -4.07 13.97
N ALA A 148 16.11 -4.18 14.91
CA ALA A 148 16.35 -3.17 15.92
C ALA A 148 16.63 -1.78 15.31
N ARG A 149 17.43 -1.71 14.24
CA ARG A 149 17.82 -0.44 13.59
C ARG A 149 16.62 0.38 13.09
N TRP A 150 15.54 -0.25 12.63
CA TRP A 150 14.36 0.45 12.14
C TRP A 150 13.49 1.04 13.25
N ARG A 151 13.67 0.61 14.50
CA ARG A 151 12.95 1.14 15.66
C ARG A 151 13.65 2.33 16.30
N THR A 152 14.95 2.44 16.15
CA THR A 152 15.78 3.45 16.85
C THR A 152 15.98 4.74 16.05
N GLY A 153 15.58 4.76 14.79
CA GLY A 153 15.69 5.97 13.95
C GLY A 153 17.12 6.40 13.64
N ASN A 154 18.10 5.50 13.75
CA ASN A 154 19.51 5.76 13.41
C ASN A 154 19.79 5.40 11.97
#